data_4a92eea07237037558da151c83454f00
#
_entry.id   4a92eea07237037558da151c83454f00
#
_cell.length_a   1.000
_cell.length_b   1.000
_cell.length_c   1.000
_cell.angle_alpha   90.00
_cell.angle_beta   90.00
_cell.angle_gamma   90.00
#
_symmetry.space_group_name_H-M   'P 1'
#
loop_
_entity.id
_entity.type
_entity.pdbx_description
1 polymer ?
#
loop_
_entity_poly.entity_id
_entity_poly.type
_entity_poly.pdbx_seq_one_letter_code
_entity_poly.pdbx_strand_id
1 'polypeptide(L)'
;TRKDILTKLKLTSGRMISERLEDLVLCDFISHHSNGGKENSGIYRLVDFYTLFYLTFCKNEITDRAYWRHTINTPVQNTWYGLAFERVCMCHIWQIIQSLRLDSMLTKYYSWRSKESEVGAQIDMVIERADGIINVCEMKYSRSDYKQDIDDSRNLINKIDDFVSETKTKKSVQTVLITTYGLREGAHADDFQKVLTLDHLFTENME
;
A
#
# COMPACT_ATOMS: atom_id res chain seq x y z
N THR A 1 -10.74 -5.65 7.33
CA THR A 1 -12.17 -5.53 6.93
C THR A 1 -13.05 -5.18 8.13
N ARG A 2 -14.29 -4.78 7.89
CA ARG A 2 -15.29 -4.54 8.96
C ARG A 2 -15.45 -5.79 9.85
N LYS A 3 -15.46 -6.98 9.26
CA LYS A 3 -15.57 -8.25 10.01
C LYS A 3 -14.39 -8.43 10.97
N ASP A 4 -13.18 -8.16 10.52
CA ASP A 4 -11.97 -8.29 11.36
C ASP A 4 -11.98 -7.30 12.52
N ILE A 5 -12.43 -6.06 12.28
CA ILE A 5 -12.60 -5.03 13.32
C ILE A 5 -13.58 -5.51 14.38
N LEU A 6 -14.75 -5.99 13.99
CA LEU A 6 -15.77 -6.50 14.92
C LEU A 6 -15.25 -7.67 15.73
N THR A 7 -14.58 -8.62 15.08
CA THR A 7 -14.02 -9.81 15.73
C THR A 7 -12.94 -9.43 16.74
N LYS A 8 -12.00 -8.55 16.34
CA LYS A 8 -10.88 -8.14 17.19
C LYS A 8 -11.31 -7.31 18.39
N LEU A 9 -12.30 -6.45 18.22
CA LEU A 9 -12.85 -5.59 19.27
C LEU A 9 -13.99 -6.26 20.07
N LYS A 10 -14.37 -7.48 19.71
CA LYS A 10 -15.49 -8.23 20.34
C LYS A 10 -16.80 -7.42 20.31
N LEU A 11 -17.05 -6.73 19.20
CA LEU A 11 -18.24 -5.90 19.01
C LEU A 11 -19.29 -6.66 18.21
N THR A 12 -20.56 -6.42 18.52
CA THR A 12 -21.68 -6.90 17.73
C THR A 12 -21.90 -6.00 16.51
N SER A 13 -22.28 -6.60 15.38
CA SER A 13 -22.62 -5.83 14.17
C SER A 13 -23.87 -4.98 14.42
N GLY A 14 -23.81 -3.71 14.09
CA GLY A 14 -24.93 -2.78 14.25
C GLY A 14 -24.72 -1.47 13.51
N ARG A 15 -25.80 -0.67 13.38
CA ARG A 15 -25.82 0.64 12.73
C ARG A 15 -24.78 1.59 13.33
N MET A 16 -24.70 1.65 14.64
CA MET A 16 -23.78 2.53 15.36
C MET A 16 -22.30 2.30 14.96
N ILE A 17 -21.89 1.05 14.70
CA ILE A 17 -20.51 0.76 14.26
C ILE A 17 -20.29 1.24 12.83
N SER A 18 -21.29 1.10 11.96
CA SER A 18 -21.19 1.62 10.58
C SER A 18 -21.05 3.14 10.59
N GLU A 19 -21.88 3.84 11.34
CA GLU A 19 -21.84 5.31 11.51
C GLU A 19 -20.46 5.75 12.04
N ARG A 20 -19.93 5.10 13.08
CA ARG A 20 -18.59 5.43 13.61
C ARG A 20 -17.46 5.19 12.61
N LEU A 21 -17.54 4.13 11.80
CA LEU A 21 -16.54 3.89 10.76
C LEU A 21 -16.66 4.94 9.64
N GLU A 22 -17.88 5.35 9.28
CA GLU A 22 -18.12 6.43 8.34
C GLU A 22 -17.60 7.76 8.87
N ASP A 23 -17.84 8.09 10.15
CA ASP A 23 -17.32 9.30 10.79
C ASP A 23 -15.78 9.32 10.75
N LEU A 24 -15.12 8.20 11.05
CA LEU A 24 -13.66 8.09 10.99
C LEU A 24 -13.12 8.25 9.56
N VAL A 25 -13.86 7.81 8.55
CA VAL A 25 -13.53 8.04 7.14
C VAL A 25 -13.71 9.51 6.78
N LEU A 26 -14.81 10.13 7.18
CA LEU A 26 -15.09 11.55 6.91
C LEU A 26 -14.10 12.50 7.59
N CYS A 27 -13.54 12.08 8.73
CA CYS A 27 -12.52 12.84 9.46
C CYS A 27 -11.07 12.50 9.02
N ASP A 28 -10.88 11.74 7.95
CA ASP A 28 -9.58 11.34 7.42
C ASP A 28 -8.67 10.57 8.41
N PHE A 29 -9.24 9.94 9.45
CA PHE A 29 -8.47 9.04 10.31
C PHE A 29 -8.21 7.69 9.64
N ILE A 30 -9.21 7.19 8.92
CA ILE A 30 -9.12 5.94 8.17
C ILE A 30 -9.63 6.13 6.75
N SER A 31 -9.09 5.36 5.82
CA SER A 31 -9.65 5.25 4.47
C SER A 31 -10.41 3.93 4.32
N HIS A 32 -11.39 3.91 3.43
CA HIS A 32 -12.15 2.74 3.05
C HIS A 32 -11.99 2.48 1.56
N HIS A 33 -11.35 1.38 1.19
CA HIS A 33 -11.13 0.99 -0.20
C HIS A 33 -11.85 -0.31 -0.50
N SER A 34 -12.51 -0.39 -1.65
CA SER A 34 -13.11 -1.65 -2.10
C SER A 34 -12.04 -2.72 -2.31
N ASN A 35 -12.31 -3.94 -1.91
CA ASN A 35 -11.44 -5.08 -2.17
C ASN A 35 -11.90 -5.76 -3.47
N GLY A 36 -11.09 -5.64 -4.53
CA GLY A 36 -11.41 -6.26 -5.82
C GLY A 36 -12.72 -5.78 -6.45
N GLY A 37 -13.10 -4.49 -6.26
CA GLY A 37 -14.25 -3.88 -6.91
C GLY A 37 -15.62 -4.23 -6.32
N LYS A 38 -15.70 -4.97 -5.21
CA LYS A 38 -16.96 -5.25 -4.51
C LYS A 38 -17.20 -4.22 -3.40
N GLU A 39 -18.23 -3.39 -3.53
CA GLU A 39 -18.56 -2.30 -2.58
C GLU A 39 -18.67 -2.75 -1.12
N ASN A 40 -19.13 -3.95 -0.84
CA ASN A 40 -19.34 -4.45 0.51
C ASN A 40 -18.15 -5.21 1.13
N SER A 41 -17.01 -5.32 0.44
CA SER A 41 -15.82 -6.04 0.92
C SER A 41 -14.63 -5.12 1.19
N GLY A 42 -14.88 -3.90 1.64
CA GLY A 42 -13.88 -2.88 1.81
C GLY A 42 -12.84 -3.18 2.91
N ILE A 43 -11.64 -2.70 2.66
CA ILE A 43 -10.54 -2.70 3.62
C ILE A 43 -10.46 -1.30 4.23
N TYR A 44 -10.48 -1.24 5.56
CA TYR A 44 -10.20 -0.02 6.31
C TYR A 44 -8.70 0.06 6.60
N ARG A 45 -8.11 1.20 6.31
CA ARG A 45 -6.70 1.50 6.62
C ARG A 45 -6.62 2.76 7.48
N LEU A 46 -5.79 2.73 8.51
CA LEU A 46 -5.42 3.95 9.24
C LEU A 46 -4.56 4.81 8.32
N VAL A 47 -5.02 6.03 8.01
CA VAL A 47 -4.33 6.96 7.11
C VAL A 47 -3.75 8.17 7.84
N ASP A 48 -4.26 8.51 9.01
CA ASP A 48 -3.70 9.59 9.83
C ASP A 48 -2.29 9.23 10.32
N PHE A 49 -1.30 10.00 9.83
CA PHE A 49 0.12 9.80 10.15
C PHE A 49 0.42 10.02 11.62
N TYR A 50 -0.24 11.02 12.25
CA TYR A 50 -0.01 11.32 13.65
C TYR A 50 -0.52 10.18 14.54
N THR A 51 -1.72 9.68 14.30
CA THR A 51 -2.27 8.54 15.05
C THR A 51 -1.38 7.31 14.91
N LEU A 52 -0.88 7.02 13.71
CA LEU A 52 0.05 5.91 13.52
C LEU A 52 1.33 6.12 14.34
N PHE A 53 1.92 7.30 14.26
CA PHE A 53 3.12 7.66 15.00
C PHE A 53 2.90 7.55 16.51
N TYR A 54 1.81 8.15 17.01
CA TYR A 54 1.45 8.13 18.42
C TYR A 54 1.28 6.70 18.95
N LEU A 55 0.51 5.86 18.25
CA LEU A 55 0.26 4.48 18.67
C LEU A 55 1.51 3.62 18.65
N THR A 56 2.46 3.93 17.77
CA THR A 56 3.72 3.17 17.64
C THR A 56 4.76 3.60 18.66
N PHE A 57 4.93 4.91 18.86
CA PHE A 57 6.07 5.45 19.61
C PHE A 57 5.71 6.18 20.88
N CYS A 58 4.53 6.77 21.01
CA CYS A 58 4.17 7.66 22.10
C CYS A 58 3.15 7.07 23.10
N LYS A 59 2.50 5.96 22.75
CA LYS A 59 1.43 5.37 23.57
C LYS A 59 1.89 4.94 24.97
N ASN A 60 3.13 4.47 25.07
CA ASN A 60 3.71 4.03 26.32
C ASN A 60 4.53 5.19 26.95
N GLU A 61 4.67 5.18 28.28
CA GLU A 61 5.49 6.17 28.95
C GLU A 61 6.94 6.11 28.47
N ILE A 62 7.44 7.26 27.98
CA ILE A 62 8.80 7.38 27.47
C ILE A 62 9.64 7.99 28.57
N THR A 63 10.46 7.18 29.22
CA THR A 63 11.42 7.62 30.25
C THR A 63 12.77 8.07 29.69
N ASP A 64 13.09 7.60 28.48
CA ASP A 64 14.34 7.94 27.79
C ASP A 64 14.23 9.29 27.07
N ARG A 65 15.00 10.29 27.51
CA ARG A 65 15.04 11.64 26.90
C ARG A 65 15.59 11.63 25.45
N ALA A 66 16.34 10.62 25.08
CA ALA A 66 16.92 10.45 23.74
C ALA A 66 16.22 9.35 22.93
N TYR A 67 15.01 8.95 23.34
CA TYR A 67 14.25 7.82 22.78
C TYR A 67 14.26 7.78 21.26
N TRP A 68 13.97 8.90 20.60
CA TRP A 68 13.94 8.95 19.14
C TRP A 68 15.30 8.61 18.49
N ARG A 69 16.41 9.07 19.10
CA ARG A 69 17.75 8.74 18.61
C ARG A 69 18.08 7.26 18.80
N HIS A 70 17.65 6.69 19.92
CA HIS A 70 17.88 5.28 20.23
C HIS A 70 17.00 4.33 19.42
N THR A 71 15.89 4.83 18.83
CA THR A 71 15.05 4.04 17.92
C THR A 71 15.56 4.02 16.49
N ILE A 72 16.56 4.83 16.12
CA ILE A 72 17.10 4.88 14.77
C ILE A 72 17.64 3.49 14.37
N ASN A 73 17.24 3.02 13.17
CA ASN A 73 17.61 1.72 12.62
C ASN A 73 17.04 0.49 13.36
N THR A 74 16.11 0.68 14.27
CA THR A 74 15.42 -0.45 14.89
C THR A 74 14.39 -1.07 13.93
N PRO A 75 14.05 -2.37 14.07
CA PRO A 75 13.00 -3.00 13.27
C PRO A 75 11.66 -2.26 13.36
N VAL A 76 11.32 -1.74 14.54
CA VAL A 76 10.07 -0.98 14.76
C VAL A 76 10.03 0.27 13.90
N GLN A 77 11.12 1.05 13.89
CA GLN A 77 11.22 2.25 13.08
C GLN A 77 11.20 1.93 11.59
N ASN A 78 11.92 0.89 11.16
CA ASN A 78 11.96 0.48 9.76
C ASN A 78 10.57 0.02 9.28
N THR A 79 9.85 -0.75 10.08
CA THR A 79 8.45 -1.15 9.79
C THR A 79 7.55 0.08 9.69
N TRP A 80 7.71 1.04 10.60
CA TRP A 80 6.92 2.27 10.57
C TRP A 80 7.19 3.09 9.31
N TYR A 81 8.45 3.23 8.89
CA TYR A 81 8.80 3.93 7.64
C TYR A 81 8.17 3.25 6.41
N GLY A 82 8.18 1.92 6.34
CA GLY A 82 7.51 1.18 5.27
C GLY A 82 6.02 1.51 5.21
N LEU A 83 5.32 1.37 6.34
CA LEU A 83 3.89 1.69 6.43
C LEU A 83 3.57 3.16 6.16
N ALA A 84 4.43 4.09 6.59
CA ALA A 84 4.26 5.51 6.32
C ALA A 84 4.45 5.81 4.82
N PHE A 85 5.45 5.19 4.19
CA PHE A 85 5.70 5.36 2.76
C PHE A 85 4.53 4.82 1.90
N GLU A 86 3.98 3.64 2.21
CA GLU A 86 2.77 3.14 1.54
C GLU A 86 1.62 4.15 1.63
N ARG A 87 1.44 4.80 2.79
CA ARG A 87 0.40 5.83 2.94
C ARG A 87 0.68 7.06 2.11
N VAL A 88 1.93 7.53 2.08
CA VAL A 88 2.32 8.64 1.20
C VAL A 88 1.97 8.31 -0.25
N CYS A 89 2.34 7.13 -0.73
CA CYS A 89 1.99 6.68 -2.08
C CYS A 89 0.46 6.69 -2.31
N MET A 90 -0.32 6.19 -1.34
CA MET A 90 -1.79 6.17 -1.45
C MET A 90 -2.43 7.56 -1.42
N CYS A 91 -1.81 8.54 -0.76
CA CYS A 91 -2.25 9.94 -0.82
C CYS A 91 -1.94 10.61 -2.17
N HIS A 92 -0.98 10.06 -2.94
CA HIS A 92 -0.49 10.63 -4.20
C HIS A 92 -0.82 9.75 -5.42
N ILE A 93 -1.95 9.04 -5.36
CA ILE A 93 -2.37 8.12 -6.45
C ILE A 93 -2.48 8.86 -7.79
N TRP A 94 -2.96 10.11 -7.78
CA TRP A 94 -3.09 10.90 -9.00
C TRP A 94 -1.71 11.16 -9.66
N GLN A 95 -0.72 11.54 -8.87
CA GLN A 95 0.64 11.75 -9.35
C GLN A 95 1.27 10.45 -9.88
N ILE A 96 0.97 9.31 -9.24
CA ILE A 96 1.39 7.99 -9.73
C ILE A 96 0.76 7.71 -11.11
N ILE A 97 -0.54 7.93 -11.26
CA ILE A 97 -1.27 7.76 -12.52
C ILE A 97 -0.66 8.64 -13.62
N GLN A 98 -0.38 9.91 -13.33
CA GLN A 98 0.26 10.84 -14.27
C GLN A 98 1.68 10.40 -14.63
N SER A 99 2.50 10.02 -13.66
CA SER A 99 3.88 9.55 -13.89
C SER A 99 3.93 8.26 -14.72
N LEU A 100 2.87 7.46 -14.67
CA LEU A 100 2.68 6.30 -15.54
C LEU A 100 2.08 6.68 -16.90
N ARG A 101 1.74 7.96 -17.13
CA ARG A 101 1.07 8.48 -18.34
C ARG A 101 -0.28 7.82 -18.59
N LEU A 102 -1.06 7.66 -17.54
CA LEU A 102 -2.39 7.02 -17.56
C LEU A 102 -3.53 8.02 -17.29
N ASP A 103 -3.22 9.29 -17.14
CA ASP A 103 -4.15 10.40 -16.83
C ASP A 103 -5.22 10.60 -17.91
N SER A 104 -4.92 10.31 -19.16
CA SER A 104 -5.86 10.35 -20.28
C SER A 104 -6.69 9.07 -20.48
N MET A 105 -6.49 8.07 -19.62
CA MET A 105 -7.12 6.75 -19.72
C MET A 105 -8.02 6.47 -18.53
N LEU A 106 -9.15 5.80 -18.77
CA LEU A 106 -9.97 5.31 -17.67
C LEU A 106 -9.22 4.21 -16.90
N THR A 107 -8.99 4.49 -15.62
CA THR A 107 -8.33 3.59 -14.69
C THR A 107 -9.20 3.33 -13.47
N LYS A 108 -9.03 2.15 -12.87
CA LYS A 108 -9.56 1.82 -11.53
C LYS A 108 -8.38 1.39 -10.67
N TYR A 109 -8.34 1.84 -9.44
CA TYR A 109 -7.29 1.44 -8.51
C TYR A 109 -7.89 0.87 -7.22
N TYR A 110 -7.24 -0.13 -6.67
CA TYR A 110 -7.62 -0.77 -5.42
C TYR A 110 -6.44 -1.53 -4.82
N SER A 111 -6.53 -1.88 -3.53
CA SER A 111 -5.62 -2.85 -2.93
C SER A 111 -6.20 -4.25 -3.06
N TRP A 112 -5.34 -5.23 -3.25
CA TRP A 112 -5.78 -6.62 -3.33
C TRP A 112 -5.14 -7.46 -2.22
N ARG A 113 -5.90 -8.42 -1.72
CA ARG A 113 -5.44 -9.41 -0.75
C ARG A 113 -6.03 -10.76 -1.10
N SER A 114 -5.17 -11.78 -1.13
CA SER A 114 -5.58 -13.17 -1.33
C SER A 114 -6.58 -13.62 -0.26
N LYS A 115 -7.53 -14.42 -0.66
CA LYS A 115 -8.50 -15.10 0.23
C LYS A 115 -8.15 -16.57 0.42
N GLU A 116 -7.39 -17.14 -0.49
CA GLU A 116 -7.08 -18.57 -0.57
C GLU A 116 -5.66 -18.87 -0.10
N SER A 117 -4.73 -17.92 -0.18
CA SER A 117 -3.36 -18.10 0.26
C SER A 117 -3.25 -18.15 1.79
N GLU A 118 -2.71 -19.24 2.31
CA GLU A 118 -2.43 -19.41 3.75
C GLU A 118 -1.42 -18.37 4.26
N VAL A 119 -0.52 -17.92 3.41
CA VAL A 119 0.51 -16.91 3.71
C VAL A 119 -0.02 -15.48 3.60
N GLY A 120 -1.20 -15.28 2.98
CA GLY A 120 -1.87 -14.00 2.92
C GLY A 120 -1.22 -13.00 1.96
N ALA A 121 -1.02 -13.39 0.67
CA ALA A 121 -0.50 -12.49 -0.35
C ALA A 121 -1.30 -11.18 -0.41
N GLN A 122 -0.59 -10.06 -0.45
CA GLN A 122 -1.17 -8.72 -0.55
C GLN A 122 -0.42 -7.89 -1.59
N ILE A 123 -1.18 -7.20 -2.44
CA ILE A 123 -0.69 -6.19 -3.38
C ILE A 123 -1.14 -4.83 -2.86
N ASP A 124 -0.19 -3.92 -2.69
CA ASP A 124 -0.45 -2.60 -2.11
C ASP A 124 -1.39 -1.79 -2.98
N MET A 125 -1.15 -1.77 -4.29
CA MET A 125 -2.01 -1.11 -5.26
C MET A 125 -2.04 -1.86 -6.59
N VAL A 126 -3.24 -2.07 -7.10
CA VAL A 126 -3.52 -2.57 -8.44
C VAL A 126 -4.16 -1.42 -9.23
N ILE A 127 -3.67 -1.16 -10.43
CA ILE A 127 -4.28 -0.19 -11.35
C ILE A 127 -4.75 -0.96 -12.58
N GLU A 128 -6.08 -1.10 -12.73
CA GLU A 128 -6.68 -1.67 -13.92
C GLU A 128 -6.88 -0.60 -14.97
N ARG A 129 -6.41 -0.86 -16.18
CA ARG A 129 -6.45 0.04 -17.32
C ARG A 129 -7.51 -0.40 -18.31
N ALA A 130 -8.06 0.57 -19.07
CA ALA A 130 -9.04 0.30 -20.11
C ALA A 130 -8.45 -0.42 -21.34
N ASP A 131 -7.13 -0.35 -21.55
CA ASP A 131 -6.41 -1.01 -22.65
C ASP A 131 -6.08 -2.49 -22.42
N GLY A 132 -6.62 -3.08 -21.36
CA GLY A 132 -6.43 -4.51 -21.09
C GLY A 132 -5.14 -4.84 -20.34
N ILE A 133 -4.51 -3.86 -19.71
CA ILE A 133 -3.33 -4.04 -18.86
C ILE A 133 -3.72 -3.81 -17.39
N ILE A 134 -3.04 -4.51 -16.51
CA ILE A 134 -3.09 -4.31 -15.05
C ILE A 134 -1.69 -3.95 -14.59
N ASN A 135 -1.53 -2.82 -13.90
CA ASN A 135 -0.30 -2.51 -13.20
C ASN A 135 -0.40 -3.01 -11.75
N VAL A 136 0.51 -3.90 -11.38
CA VAL A 136 0.73 -4.34 -9.99
C VAL A 136 1.83 -3.48 -9.41
N CYS A 137 1.48 -2.64 -8.45
CA CYS A 137 2.42 -1.70 -7.84
C CYS A 137 2.89 -2.24 -6.48
N GLU A 138 4.20 -2.39 -6.34
CA GLU A 138 4.88 -2.71 -5.08
C GLU A 138 5.50 -1.43 -4.53
N MET A 139 5.24 -1.14 -3.25
CA MET A 139 5.72 0.06 -2.58
C MET A 139 6.80 -0.29 -1.59
N LYS A 140 8.02 0.23 -1.78
CA LYS A 140 9.19 -0.11 -0.95
C LYS A 140 9.90 1.15 -0.46
N TYR A 141 9.84 1.38 0.85
CA TYR A 141 10.72 2.36 1.47
C TYR A 141 12.15 1.85 1.53
N SER A 142 13.09 2.67 1.10
CA SER A 142 14.53 2.41 1.25
C SER A 142 15.26 3.71 1.59
N ARG A 143 16.47 3.59 2.15
CA ARG A 143 17.33 4.75 2.49
C ARG A 143 18.34 5.09 1.40
N SER A 144 18.36 4.30 0.35
CA SER A 144 19.17 4.42 -0.86
C SER A 144 18.41 3.72 -1.98
N ASP A 145 19.01 3.56 -3.14
CA ASP A 145 18.42 2.76 -4.20
C ASP A 145 18.03 1.38 -3.69
N TYR A 146 16.77 1.02 -3.94
CA TYR A 146 16.22 -0.26 -3.51
C TYR A 146 16.93 -1.40 -4.23
N LYS A 147 17.33 -2.42 -3.50
CA LYS A 147 17.90 -3.62 -4.05
C LYS A 147 16.88 -4.74 -3.98
N GLN A 148 16.40 -5.18 -5.14
CA GLN A 148 15.57 -6.38 -5.25
C GLN A 148 16.46 -7.61 -5.03
N ASP A 149 16.18 -8.39 -4.00
CA ASP A 149 16.85 -9.67 -3.79
C ASP A 149 16.01 -10.85 -4.30
N ILE A 150 16.53 -12.05 -4.20
CA ILE A 150 15.90 -13.25 -4.74
C ILE A 150 14.61 -13.59 -3.98
N ASP A 151 14.53 -13.30 -2.69
CA ASP A 151 13.36 -13.60 -1.89
C ASP A 151 12.25 -12.58 -2.16
N ASP A 152 12.59 -11.29 -2.32
CA ASP A 152 11.67 -10.25 -2.76
C ASP A 152 11.12 -10.54 -4.17
N SER A 153 11.99 -10.98 -5.10
CA SER A 153 11.60 -11.37 -6.46
C SER A 153 10.61 -12.55 -6.43
N ARG A 154 10.94 -13.60 -5.68
CA ARG A 154 10.05 -14.75 -5.53
C ARG A 154 8.70 -14.38 -4.91
N ASN A 155 8.72 -13.53 -3.89
CA ASN A 155 7.51 -13.05 -3.25
C ASN A 155 6.63 -12.24 -4.20
N LEU A 156 7.23 -11.40 -5.04
CA LEU A 156 6.51 -10.64 -6.07
C LEU A 156 5.84 -11.56 -7.09
N ILE A 157 6.58 -12.55 -7.60
CA ILE A 157 6.04 -13.54 -8.55
C ILE A 157 4.87 -14.30 -7.93
N ASN A 158 5.02 -14.82 -6.70
CA ASN A 158 3.97 -15.55 -6.01
C ASN A 158 2.71 -14.68 -5.81
N LYS A 159 2.85 -13.41 -5.44
CA LYS A 159 1.73 -12.48 -5.32
C LYS A 159 0.97 -12.29 -6.64
N ILE A 160 1.71 -12.21 -7.75
CA ILE A 160 1.13 -12.05 -9.09
C ILE A 160 0.39 -13.33 -9.50
N ASP A 161 0.98 -14.49 -9.27
CA ASP A 161 0.39 -15.79 -9.58
C ASP A 161 -0.91 -16.00 -8.79
N ASP A 162 -0.90 -15.72 -7.49
CA ASP A 162 -2.09 -15.75 -6.63
C ASP A 162 -3.16 -14.77 -7.14
N PHE A 163 -2.76 -13.55 -7.49
CA PHE A 163 -3.67 -12.55 -8.03
C PHE A 163 -4.33 -12.99 -9.34
N VAL A 164 -3.55 -13.48 -10.28
CA VAL A 164 -4.04 -13.96 -11.58
C VAL A 164 -4.95 -15.17 -11.41
N SER A 165 -4.55 -16.12 -10.57
CA SER A 165 -5.32 -17.34 -10.27
C SER A 165 -6.67 -17.03 -9.63
N GLU A 166 -6.71 -16.19 -8.60
CA GLU A 166 -7.95 -15.88 -7.87
C GLU A 166 -8.89 -14.94 -8.65
N THR A 167 -8.33 -13.97 -9.38
CA THR A 167 -9.15 -13.03 -10.16
C THR A 167 -9.57 -13.59 -11.51
N LYS A 168 -8.88 -14.63 -11.98
CA LYS A 168 -9.08 -15.24 -13.31
C LYS A 168 -8.97 -14.20 -14.44
N THR A 169 -8.15 -13.18 -14.22
CA THR A 169 -7.96 -12.11 -15.20
C THR A 169 -7.30 -12.64 -16.46
N LYS A 170 -7.74 -12.10 -17.61
CA LYS A 170 -7.13 -12.35 -18.92
C LYS A 170 -6.29 -11.17 -19.40
N LYS A 171 -6.19 -10.11 -18.56
CA LYS A 171 -5.40 -8.92 -18.85
C LYS A 171 -3.92 -9.19 -18.64
N SER A 172 -3.07 -8.49 -19.38
CA SER A 172 -1.62 -8.53 -19.17
C SER A 172 -1.25 -7.84 -17.86
N VAL A 173 -0.38 -8.45 -17.08
CA VAL A 173 0.11 -7.87 -15.83
C VAL A 173 1.48 -7.23 -16.07
N GLN A 174 1.64 -6.00 -15.61
CA GLN A 174 2.91 -5.27 -15.59
C GLN A 174 3.21 -4.87 -14.15
N THR A 175 4.46 -4.99 -13.74
CA THR A 175 4.92 -4.63 -12.41
C THR A 175 5.50 -3.22 -12.38
N VAL A 176 5.17 -2.49 -11.33
CA VAL A 176 5.65 -1.14 -11.06
C VAL A 176 6.25 -1.11 -9.67
N LEU A 177 7.49 -0.70 -9.56
CA LEU A 177 8.10 -0.37 -8.28
C LEU A 177 7.88 1.11 -7.97
N ILE A 178 7.41 1.41 -6.77
CA ILE A 178 7.39 2.76 -6.23
C ILE A 178 8.30 2.76 -5.01
N THR A 179 9.38 3.53 -5.05
CA THR A 179 10.39 3.54 -4.00
C THR A 179 10.87 4.95 -3.68
N THR A 180 11.64 5.11 -2.64
CA THR A 180 12.11 6.43 -2.17
C THR A 180 13.10 7.06 -3.15
N TYR A 181 14.11 6.31 -3.58
CA TYR A 181 15.20 6.83 -4.43
C TYR A 181 15.17 6.24 -5.84
N GLY A 182 15.46 4.98 -5.99
CA GLY A 182 15.49 4.30 -7.28
C GLY A 182 15.64 2.79 -7.10
N LEU A 183 15.85 2.09 -8.20
CA LEU A 183 16.14 0.66 -8.22
C LEU A 183 17.62 0.46 -8.58
N ARG A 184 18.31 -0.27 -7.74
CA ARG A 184 19.71 -0.62 -7.98
C ARG A 184 19.79 -1.68 -9.07
N GLU A 185 20.70 -1.52 -10.00
CA GLU A 185 21.01 -2.55 -11.00
C GLU A 185 21.41 -3.88 -10.32
N GLY A 186 20.90 -4.97 -10.84
CA GLY A 186 21.13 -6.32 -10.32
C GLY A 186 20.31 -7.37 -11.04
N ALA A 187 20.46 -8.63 -10.63
CA ALA A 187 19.86 -9.78 -11.29
C ALA A 187 18.32 -9.80 -11.35
N HIS A 188 17.67 -9.03 -10.48
CA HIS A 188 16.21 -8.98 -10.36
C HIS A 188 15.65 -7.57 -10.65
N ALA A 189 16.44 -6.68 -11.25
CA ALA A 189 15.97 -5.35 -11.62
C ALA A 189 14.87 -5.41 -12.70
N ASP A 190 14.94 -6.40 -13.57
CA ASP A 190 14.00 -6.61 -14.68
C ASP A 190 12.62 -7.14 -14.21
N ASP A 191 12.46 -7.45 -12.92
CA ASP A 191 11.16 -7.80 -12.35
C ASP A 191 10.15 -6.65 -12.47
N PHE A 192 10.64 -5.42 -12.66
CA PHE A 192 9.79 -4.23 -12.77
C PHE A 192 9.90 -3.58 -14.15
N GLN A 193 8.76 -3.41 -14.83
CA GLN A 193 8.67 -2.71 -16.11
C GLN A 193 8.77 -1.19 -15.95
N LYS A 194 8.44 -0.68 -14.76
CA LYS A 194 8.51 0.75 -14.46
C LYS A 194 8.94 0.96 -13.01
N VAL A 195 9.76 1.98 -12.82
CA VAL A 195 10.19 2.43 -11.49
C VAL A 195 9.79 3.89 -11.31
N LEU A 196 9.09 4.20 -10.23
CA LEU A 196 8.78 5.54 -9.77
C LEU A 196 9.51 5.81 -8.47
N THR A 197 9.99 7.04 -8.32
CA THR A 197 10.65 7.49 -7.10
C THR A 197 9.77 8.45 -6.32
N LEU A 198 10.18 8.79 -5.10
CA LEU A 198 9.49 9.76 -4.28
C LEU A 198 9.28 11.10 -5.01
N ASP A 199 10.23 11.54 -5.84
CA ASP A 199 10.13 12.78 -6.61
C ASP A 199 8.91 12.79 -7.54
N HIS A 200 8.56 11.64 -8.13
CA HIS A 200 7.38 11.52 -8.98
C HIS A 200 6.06 11.77 -8.25
N LEU A 201 6.04 11.64 -6.91
CA LEU A 201 4.85 11.88 -6.09
C LEU A 201 4.62 13.37 -5.80
N PHE A 202 5.64 14.20 -6.02
CA PHE A 202 5.63 15.63 -5.70
C PHE A 202 5.91 16.52 -6.92
N THR A 203 5.84 15.97 -8.14
CA THR A 203 5.89 16.77 -9.36
C THR A 203 4.67 17.68 -9.41
N GLU A 204 4.89 18.98 -9.58
CA GLU A 204 3.82 19.93 -9.86
C GLU A 204 3.13 19.55 -11.17
N ASN A 205 1.80 19.61 -11.17
CA ASN A 205 1.04 19.48 -12.40
C ASN A 205 1.43 20.67 -13.28
N MET A 206 2.20 20.43 -14.35
CA MET A 206 2.24 21.37 -15.44
C MET A 206 0.90 21.22 -16.17
N GLU A 207 -0.01 22.16 -15.88
CA GLU A 207 -1.23 22.36 -16.66
C GLU A 207 -0.92 22.70 -18.13
#